data_8a0e0b22180fa4b769ed93f536da5d5d
#
_entry.id   8a0e0b22180fa4b769ed93f536da5d5d
#
_cell.length_a   1.000
_cell.length_b   1.000
_cell.length_c   1.000
_cell.angle_alpha   90.00
_cell.angle_beta   90.00
_cell.angle_gamma   90.00
#
_symmetry.space_group_name_H-M   'P 1'
#
loop_
_entity.id
_entity.type
_entity.pdbx_description
1 polymer ?
#
loop_
_entity_poly.entity_id
_entity_poly.type
_entity_poly.pdbx_seq_one_letter_code
_entity_poly.pdbx_strand_id
1 'polypeptide(L)'
;MNPSEPSVNEKDLKGEESPPVIKQPYNYNLRWLTVSVTFVLVITLIASIVVSALYVPEVAIYIPIITIGLALALQKYIASFFAYFYINFTRIYDPGDRIRMGNIKGDVRRVGLLHTTLEEVGEDEKLGGELTGRLLYVPNLVILDQPVLNYSKDYSIHDETISSDYMYDEVRIPITTDSDAQVASELLDNILKKQDKACIREARKTFKKEYPKFLKEATSGPRVQVYIEPTHIWIKGKFVAPLRGRNALRSKILLQFFKEISDRTDIKMA
;
A
#
# COMPACT_ATOMS: atom_id res chain seq x y z
N MET A 1 -8.11 -11.42 -54.53
CA MET A 1 -9.20 -11.80 -53.61
C MET A 1 -8.66 -11.54 -52.20
N ASN A 2 -9.12 -10.46 -51.60
CA ASN A 2 -8.68 -10.01 -50.27
C ASN A 2 -9.74 -10.52 -49.26
N PRO A 3 -9.42 -11.26 -48.23
CA PRO A 3 -10.42 -11.66 -47.22
C PRO A 3 -10.74 -10.46 -46.34
N SER A 4 -12.01 -10.13 -46.31
CA SER A 4 -12.65 -9.09 -45.54
C SER A 4 -12.44 -9.31 -44.03
N GLU A 5 -11.91 -8.29 -43.34
CA GLU A 5 -11.95 -8.19 -41.90
C GLU A 5 -13.40 -8.23 -41.38
N PRO A 6 -13.69 -8.97 -40.31
CA PRO A 6 -15.01 -8.92 -39.68
C PRO A 6 -15.19 -7.56 -39.03
N SER A 7 -16.14 -6.78 -39.53
CA SER A 7 -16.58 -5.54 -38.89
C SER A 7 -17.22 -5.86 -37.54
N VAL A 8 -16.52 -5.52 -36.46
CA VAL A 8 -17.08 -5.56 -35.11
C VAL A 8 -18.19 -4.52 -35.02
N ASN A 9 -19.42 -4.98 -34.85
CA ASN A 9 -20.60 -4.15 -34.81
C ASN A 9 -20.57 -3.32 -33.49
N GLU A 10 -20.55 -2.00 -33.60
CA GLU A 10 -20.56 -1.06 -32.46
C GLU A 10 -21.76 -1.26 -31.49
N LYS A 11 -22.76 -2.05 -31.87
CA LYS A 11 -23.89 -2.43 -31.03
C LYS A 11 -23.57 -3.51 -30.00
N ASP A 12 -22.54 -4.34 -30.25
CA ASP A 12 -22.12 -5.40 -29.30
C ASP A 12 -21.23 -4.88 -28.19
N LEU A 13 -20.76 -3.61 -28.26
CA LEU A 13 -19.99 -2.91 -27.24
C LEU A 13 -20.83 -2.12 -26.23
N LYS A 14 -22.15 -2.02 -26.45
CA LYS A 14 -23.06 -1.57 -25.38
C LYS A 14 -23.29 -2.73 -24.45
N GLY A 15 -22.31 -2.91 -23.53
CA GLY A 15 -22.47 -3.83 -22.40
C GLY A 15 -23.83 -3.58 -21.75
N GLU A 16 -24.53 -4.64 -21.42
CA GLU A 16 -25.73 -4.62 -20.59
C GLU A 16 -25.47 -3.65 -19.44
N GLU A 17 -26.20 -2.54 -19.41
CA GLU A 17 -26.19 -1.63 -18.25
C GLU A 17 -26.58 -2.49 -17.06
N SER A 18 -25.60 -2.76 -16.19
CA SER A 18 -25.87 -3.41 -14.92
C SER A 18 -26.99 -2.62 -14.23
N PRO A 19 -28.03 -3.28 -13.72
CA PRO A 19 -29.17 -2.60 -13.12
C PRO A 19 -28.64 -1.62 -12.05
N PRO A 20 -29.19 -0.40 -12.00
CA PRO A 20 -28.71 0.61 -11.08
C PRO A 20 -28.74 0.03 -9.66
N VAL A 21 -27.58 0.01 -8.98
CA VAL A 21 -27.49 -0.41 -7.60
C VAL A 21 -28.31 0.60 -6.80
N ILE A 22 -29.55 0.22 -6.45
CA ILE A 22 -30.42 1.00 -5.60
C ILE A 22 -29.77 1.01 -4.21
N LYS A 23 -28.95 2.01 -3.94
CA LYS A 23 -28.47 2.28 -2.58
C LYS A 23 -29.70 2.67 -1.76
N GLN A 24 -30.12 1.79 -0.87
CA GLN A 24 -31.18 2.13 0.09
C GLN A 24 -30.76 3.40 0.84
N PRO A 25 -31.66 4.37 1.03
CA PRO A 25 -31.33 5.59 1.75
C PRO A 25 -30.85 5.22 3.15
N TYR A 26 -29.62 5.63 3.46
CA TYR A 26 -28.98 5.34 4.73
C TYR A 26 -29.66 6.14 5.84
N ASN A 27 -30.53 5.46 6.59
CA ASN A 27 -31.36 6.12 7.60
C ASN A 27 -30.53 6.35 8.88
N TYR A 28 -29.79 7.46 8.92
CA TYR A 28 -28.90 7.84 10.04
C TYR A 28 -29.65 7.90 11.38
N ASN A 29 -30.91 8.39 11.38
CA ASN A 29 -31.69 8.57 12.59
C ASN A 29 -32.04 7.23 13.26
N LEU A 30 -32.37 6.20 12.49
CA LEU A 30 -32.70 4.89 13.03
C LEU A 30 -31.47 4.20 13.68
N ARG A 31 -30.29 4.40 13.10
CA ARG A 31 -29.05 3.84 13.66
C ARG A 31 -28.62 4.52 14.95
N TRP A 32 -28.69 5.83 15.01
CA TRP A 32 -28.42 6.57 16.24
C TRP A 32 -29.38 6.17 17.34
N LEU A 33 -30.66 6.00 17.02
CA LEU A 33 -31.68 5.54 17.97
C LEU A 33 -31.37 4.13 18.46
N THR A 34 -31.04 3.18 17.56
CA THR A 34 -30.67 1.81 17.98
C THR A 34 -29.41 1.81 18.84
N VAL A 35 -28.37 2.54 18.48
CA VAL A 35 -27.14 2.66 19.28
C VAL A 35 -27.42 3.24 20.66
N SER A 36 -28.20 4.32 20.73
CA SER A 36 -28.58 4.96 22.01
C SER A 36 -29.40 4.02 22.90
N VAL A 37 -30.38 3.33 22.34
CA VAL A 37 -31.21 2.36 23.09
C VAL A 37 -30.35 1.21 23.60
N THR A 38 -29.47 0.65 22.76
CA THR A 38 -28.56 -0.44 23.16
C THR A 38 -27.64 0.04 24.28
N PHE A 39 -27.07 1.25 24.19
CA PHE A 39 -26.21 1.81 25.22
C PHE A 39 -26.93 2.00 26.56
N VAL A 40 -28.15 2.51 26.55
CA VAL A 40 -28.99 2.64 27.77
C VAL A 40 -29.30 1.29 28.36
N LEU A 41 -29.66 0.28 27.55
CA LEU A 41 -29.94 -1.08 28.04
C LEU A 41 -28.70 -1.72 28.70
N VAL A 42 -27.51 -1.55 28.10
CA VAL A 42 -26.25 -2.06 28.66
C VAL A 42 -25.93 -1.37 30.00
N ILE A 43 -26.06 -0.05 30.10
CA ILE A 43 -25.83 0.68 31.34
C ILE A 43 -26.83 0.21 32.42
N THR A 44 -28.11 0.07 32.09
CA THR A 44 -29.14 -0.38 33.02
C THR A 44 -28.85 -1.81 33.53
N LEU A 45 -28.40 -2.69 32.63
CA LEU A 45 -28.02 -4.06 33.02
C LEU A 45 -26.80 -4.05 33.96
N ILE A 46 -25.76 -3.26 33.67
CA ILE A 46 -24.57 -3.15 34.53
C ILE A 46 -24.99 -2.58 35.91
N ALA A 47 -25.78 -1.50 35.93
CA ALA A 47 -26.26 -0.91 37.16
C ALA A 47 -27.09 -1.90 37.99
N SER A 48 -27.98 -2.71 37.38
CA SER A 48 -28.73 -3.73 38.02
C SER A 48 -27.86 -4.80 38.67
N ILE A 49 -26.78 -5.26 37.97
CA ILE A 49 -25.84 -6.22 38.52
C ILE A 49 -25.11 -5.66 39.75
N VAL A 50 -24.64 -4.41 39.66
CA VAL A 50 -23.94 -3.72 40.76
C VAL A 50 -24.86 -3.55 41.97
N VAL A 51 -26.10 -3.11 41.76
CA VAL A 51 -27.08 -2.94 42.81
C VAL A 51 -27.42 -4.32 43.48
N SER A 52 -27.64 -5.35 42.66
CA SER A 52 -27.90 -6.69 43.17
C SER A 52 -26.78 -7.23 44.08
N ALA A 53 -25.51 -6.94 43.70
CA ALA A 53 -24.35 -7.36 44.50
C ALA A 53 -24.26 -6.65 45.87
N LEU A 54 -24.80 -5.43 45.99
CA LEU A 54 -24.84 -4.71 47.27
C LEU A 54 -25.87 -5.27 48.24
N TYR A 55 -26.96 -5.86 47.73
CA TYR A 55 -28.05 -6.40 48.57
C TYR A 55 -28.00 -7.92 48.77
N VAL A 56 -27.30 -8.63 47.90
CA VAL A 56 -27.18 -10.08 47.93
C VAL A 56 -25.70 -10.47 47.87
N PRO A 57 -25.02 -10.67 49.01
CA PRO A 57 -23.58 -10.96 49.08
C PRO A 57 -23.12 -12.14 48.24
N GLU A 58 -23.99 -13.17 48.10
CA GLU A 58 -23.68 -14.35 47.29
C GLU A 58 -23.51 -13.99 45.79
N VAL A 59 -24.17 -12.94 45.32
CA VAL A 59 -24.04 -12.50 43.93
C VAL A 59 -22.67 -11.85 43.67
N ALA A 60 -22.07 -11.23 44.69
CA ALA A 60 -20.79 -10.56 44.59
C ALA A 60 -19.65 -11.47 44.10
N ILE A 61 -19.71 -12.78 44.38
CA ILE A 61 -18.68 -13.74 43.96
C ILE A 61 -18.70 -14.00 42.44
N TYR A 62 -19.85 -13.81 41.77
CA TYR A 62 -19.97 -14.03 40.33
C TYR A 62 -19.52 -12.84 39.50
N ILE A 63 -19.46 -11.62 40.07
CA ILE A 63 -19.09 -10.40 39.36
C ILE A 63 -17.67 -10.49 38.76
N PRO A 64 -16.63 -10.91 39.52
CA PRO A 64 -15.28 -11.06 38.95
C PRO A 64 -15.25 -12.07 37.79
N ILE A 65 -15.98 -13.17 37.90
CA ILE A 65 -16.03 -14.22 36.87
C ILE A 65 -16.65 -13.66 35.57
N ILE A 66 -17.78 -12.96 35.70
CA ILE A 66 -18.47 -12.34 34.56
C ILE A 66 -17.58 -11.24 33.95
N THR A 67 -16.91 -10.43 34.80
CA THR A 67 -16.02 -9.34 34.35
C THR A 67 -14.83 -9.87 33.57
N ILE A 68 -14.21 -10.96 34.02
CA ILE A 68 -13.11 -11.62 33.29
C ILE A 68 -13.61 -12.14 31.94
N GLY A 69 -14.76 -12.82 31.92
CA GLY A 69 -15.36 -13.31 30.68
C GLY A 69 -15.65 -12.17 29.69
N LEU A 70 -16.22 -11.08 30.19
CA LEU A 70 -16.50 -9.89 29.37
C LEU A 70 -15.21 -9.20 28.87
N ALA A 71 -14.18 -9.06 29.72
CA ALA A 71 -12.91 -8.51 29.36
C ALA A 71 -12.23 -9.30 28.23
N LEU A 72 -12.26 -10.64 28.33
CA LEU A 72 -11.74 -11.52 27.26
C LEU A 72 -12.57 -11.40 25.97
N ALA A 73 -13.89 -11.31 26.07
CA ALA A 73 -14.75 -11.12 24.90
C ALA A 73 -14.51 -9.78 24.18
N LEU A 74 -14.18 -8.72 24.93
CA LEU A 74 -13.94 -7.38 24.41
C LEU A 74 -12.47 -7.08 24.09
N GLN A 75 -11.55 -7.98 24.40
CA GLN A 75 -10.09 -7.76 24.30
C GLN A 75 -9.66 -7.16 22.96
N LYS A 76 -10.15 -7.68 21.83
CA LYS A 76 -9.78 -7.19 20.50
C LYS A 76 -10.28 -5.77 20.22
N TYR A 77 -11.46 -5.43 20.73
CA TYR A 77 -12.02 -4.07 20.58
C TYR A 77 -11.23 -3.06 21.42
N ILE A 78 -10.88 -3.44 22.65
CA ILE A 78 -10.05 -2.64 23.55
C ILE A 78 -8.67 -2.43 22.93
N ALA A 79 -8.04 -3.48 22.44
CA ALA A 79 -6.75 -3.41 21.75
C ALA A 79 -6.81 -2.49 20.52
N SER A 80 -7.85 -2.62 19.66
CA SER A 80 -8.04 -1.73 18.50
C SER A 80 -8.24 -0.27 18.90
N PHE A 81 -8.95 -0.01 20.00
CA PHE A 81 -9.15 1.33 20.53
C PHE A 81 -7.82 1.95 20.99
N PHE A 82 -7.01 1.25 21.77
CA PHE A 82 -5.68 1.76 22.17
C PHE A 82 -4.73 1.90 21.00
N ALA A 83 -4.79 0.99 20.02
CA ALA A 83 -3.99 1.08 18.81
C ALA A 83 -4.30 2.36 18.00
N TYR A 84 -5.54 2.88 18.03
CA TYR A 84 -5.86 4.18 17.43
C TYR A 84 -5.00 5.31 18.02
N PHE A 85 -4.90 5.38 19.35
CA PHE A 85 -4.07 6.41 20.00
C PHE A 85 -2.60 6.19 19.68
N TYR A 86 -2.15 4.94 19.68
CA TYR A 86 -0.77 4.60 19.33
C TYR A 86 -0.41 5.08 17.91
N ILE A 87 -1.26 4.79 16.90
CA ILE A 87 -1.06 5.25 15.52
C ILE A 87 -0.93 6.77 15.46
N ASN A 88 -1.88 7.49 16.08
CA ASN A 88 -1.93 8.95 16.00
C ASN A 88 -0.79 9.63 16.79
N PHE A 89 -0.39 9.05 17.93
CA PHE A 89 0.68 9.60 18.76
C PHE A 89 2.06 9.38 18.12
N THR A 90 2.31 8.16 17.63
CA THR A 90 3.60 7.80 17.04
C THR A 90 3.72 8.18 15.57
N ARG A 91 2.59 8.49 14.91
CA ARG A 91 2.52 8.79 13.48
C ARG A 91 3.16 7.72 12.60
N ILE A 92 2.95 6.45 12.94
CA ILE A 92 3.44 5.32 12.13
C ILE A 92 2.99 5.48 10.67
N TYR A 93 1.74 5.91 10.48
CA TYR A 93 1.20 6.33 9.19
C TYR A 93 0.12 7.39 9.38
N ASP A 94 -0.04 8.20 8.35
CA ASP A 94 -1.05 9.26 8.28
C ASP A 94 -2.01 9.02 7.09
N PRO A 95 -3.21 9.64 7.06
CA PRO A 95 -4.04 9.63 5.86
C PRO A 95 -3.27 10.14 4.63
N GLY A 96 -3.32 9.38 3.53
CA GLY A 96 -2.55 9.63 2.32
C GLY A 96 -1.31 8.77 2.17
N ASP A 97 -0.79 8.17 3.23
CA ASP A 97 0.36 7.28 3.16
C ASP A 97 0.01 5.96 2.44
N ARG A 98 0.97 5.44 1.68
CA ARG A 98 0.93 4.07 1.16
C ARG A 98 1.63 3.14 2.12
N ILE A 99 0.90 2.14 2.62
CA ILE A 99 1.40 1.21 3.63
C ILE A 99 1.18 -0.24 3.21
N ARG A 100 1.96 -1.12 3.83
CA ARG A 100 1.75 -2.57 3.80
C ARG A 100 1.75 -3.12 5.22
N MET A 101 0.74 -3.91 5.54
CA MET A 101 0.62 -4.66 6.80
C MET A 101 0.40 -6.13 6.46
N GLY A 102 1.41 -6.97 6.70
CA GLY A 102 1.39 -8.36 6.23
C GLY A 102 1.16 -8.45 4.71
N ASN A 103 0.05 -9.08 4.30
CA ASN A 103 -0.33 -9.22 2.89
C ASN A 103 -1.26 -8.12 2.39
N ILE A 104 -1.62 -7.15 3.24
CA ILE A 104 -2.50 -6.04 2.88
C ILE A 104 -1.65 -4.84 2.47
N LYS A 105 -1.86 -4.32 1.26
CA LYS A 105 -1.21 -3.11 0.74
C LYS A 105 -2.28 -2.11 0.30
N GLY A 106 -2.15 -0.86 0.70
CA GLY A 106 -3.12 0.16 0.35
C GLY A 106 -2.71 1.58 0.72
N ASP A 107 -3.45 2.54 0.18
CA ASP A 107 -3.35 3.95 0.53
C ASP A 107 -4.31 4.24 1.70
N VAL A 108 -3.80 4.82 2.77
CA VAL A 108 -4.59 5.16 3.97
C VAL A 108 -5.58 6.27 3.62
N ARG A 109 -6.87 5.97 3.72
CA ARG A 109 -7.96 6.96 3.53
C ARG A 109 -8.35 7.63 4.84
N ARG A 110 -8.45 6.85 5.88
CA ARG A 110 -8.84 7.35 7.19
C ARG A 110 -8.41 6.40 8.30
N VAL A 111 -7.94 6.95 9.40
CA VAL A 111 -7.73 6.25 10.66
C VAL A 111 -8.96 6.45 11.54
N GLY A 112 -9.75 5.41 11.75
CA GLY A 112 -10.93 5.42 12.61
C GLY A 112 -10.60 4.83 13.99
N LEU A 113 -11.54 4.96 14.94
CA LEU A 113 -11.33 4.56 16.34
C LEU A 113 -11.02 3.07 16.52
N LEU A 114 -11.66 2.20 15.73
CA LEU A 114 -11.49 0.74 15.82
C LEU A 114 -10.83 0.14 14.60
N HIS A 115 -10.88 0.82 13.46
CA HIS A 115 -10.30 0.32 12.21
C HIS A 115 -9.79 1.45 11.33
N THR A 116 -8.74 1.16 10.60
CA THR A 116 -8.20 2.00 9.53
C THR A 116 -8.83 1.58 8.20
N THR A 117 -9.25 2.56 7.40
CA THR A 117 -9.77 2.34 6.04
C THR A 117 -8.64 2.59 5.05
N LEU A 118 -8.35 1.57 4.23
CA LEU A 118 -7.38 1.64 3.15
C LEU A 118 -8.11 1.53 1.80
N GLU A 119 -7.56 2.16 0.79
CA GLU A 119 -7.86 1.85 -0.61
C GLU A 119 -6.81 0.85 -1.09
N GLU A 120 -7.29 -0.31 -1.53
CA GLU A 120 -6.43 -1.43 -1.90
C GLU A 120 -5.52 -1.07 -3.08
N VAL A 121 -4.26 -1.45 -2.95
CA VAL A 121 -3.26 -1.38 -4.02
C VAL A 121 -2.89 -2.81 -4.40
N GLY A 122 -3.00 -3.14 -5.69
CA GLY A 122 -2.62 -4.45 -6.20
C GLY A 122 -1.14 -4.76 -5.98
N GLU A 123 -0.80 -6.04 -5.94
CA GLU A 123 0.59 -6.48 -5.93
C GLU A 123 1.24 -6.14 -7.28
N ASP A 124 2.57 -6.03 -7.28
CA ASP A 124 3.33 -5.62 -8.48
C ASP A 124 3.14 -6.59 -9.65
N GLU A 125 2.87 -7.87 -9.37
CA GLU A 125 2.56 -8.90 -10.35
C GLU A 125 1.11 -8.86 -10.86
N LYS A 126 0.20 -8.28 -10.06
CA LYS A 126 -1.20 -8.12 -10.39
C LYS A 126 -1.58 -6.66 -10.30
N LEU A 127 -2.16 -6.11 -11.36
CA LEU A 127 -2.55 -4.70 -11.46
C LEU A 127 -1.39 -3.72 -11.27
N GLY A 128 -0.13 -4.19 -11.33
CA GLY A 128 1.05 -3.36 -11.36
C GLY A 128 1.21 -2.39 -10.18
N GLY A 129 0.70 -2.71 -8.99
CA GLY A 129 0.75 -1.81 -7.84
C GLY A 129 -0.13 -0.58 -7.95
N GLU A 130 -1.12 -0.60 -8.86
CA GLU A 130 -2.13 0.45 -9.00
C GLU A 130 -3.32 0.21 -8.05
N LEU A 131 -4.17 1.23 -7.89
CA LEU A 131 -5.37 1.14 -7.07
C LEU A 131 -6.37 0.16 -7.70
N THR A 132 -6.94 -0.73 -6.88
CA THR A 132 -7.95 -1.70 -7.34
C THR A 132 -9.37 -1.14 -7.31
N GLY A 133 -9.56 0.04 -6.70
CA GLY A 133 -10.88 0.62 -6.45
C GLY A 133 -11.65 -0.01 -5.29
N ARG A 134 -11.04 -0.92 -4.53
CA ARG A 134 -11.65 -1.59 -3.38
C ARG A 134 -11.24 -0.91 -2.09
N LEU A 135 -12.15 -0.94 -1.10
CA LEU A 135 -11.87 -0.47 0.25
C LEU A 135 -11.63 -1.66 1.18
N LEU A 136 -10.59 -1.56 1.98
CA LEU A 136 -10.25 -2.50 3.02
C LEU A 136 -10.44 -1.84 4.39
N TYR A 137 -11.10 -2.55 5.30
CA TYR A 137 -11.30 -2.13 6.69
C TYR A 137 -10.43 -3.01 7.58
N VAL A 138 -9.31 -2.48 8.03
CA VAL A 138 -8.33 -3.20 8.83
C VAL A 138 -8.49 -2.81 10.29
N PRO A 139 -8.77 -3.75 11.21
CA PRO A 139 -8.80 -3.44 12.64
C PRO A 139 -7.47 -2.85 13.09
N ASN A 140 -7.51 -1.77 13.89
CA ASN A 140 -6.27 -1.08 14.29
C ASN A 140 -5.32 -1.98 15.09
N LEU A 141 -5.85 -2.99 15.81
CA LEU A 141 -5.03 -3.93 16.57
C LEU A 141 -3.97 -4.65 15.72
N VAL A 142 -4.16 -4.75 14.40
CA VAL A 142 -3.23 -5.45 13.48
C VAL A 142 -1.83 -4.86 13.55
N ILE A 143 -1.69 -3.57 13.83
CA ILE A 143 -0.37 -2.91 13.96
C ILE A 143 0.44 -3.39 15.18
N LEU A 144 -0.22 -4.01 16.15
CA LEU A 144 0.43 -4.56 17.35
C LEU A 144 0.97 -5.97 17.08
N ASP A 145 0.39 -6.67 16.09
CA ASP A 145 0.71 -8.06 15.77
C ASP A 145 1.60 -8.19 14.51
N GLN A 146 1.61 -7.19 13.63
CA GLN A 146 2.31 -7.26 12.34
C GLN A 146 3.13 -6.00 12.08
N PRO A 147 4.30 -6.14 11.43
CA PRO A 147 5.08 -4.99 11.02
C PRO A 147 4.34 -4.14 9.99
N VAL A 148 4.45 -2.83 10.12
CA VAL A 148 3.93 -1.87 9.15
C VAL A 148 5.09 -1.35 8.31
N LEU A 149 5.03 -1.57 6.99
CA LEU A 149 5.94 -0.96 6.04
C LEU A 149 5.25 0.29 5.47
N ASN A 150 5.80 1.46 5.73
CA ASN A 150 5.31 2.73 5.21
C ASN A 150 6.19 3.16 4.02
N TYR A 151 5.61 3.18 2.83
CA TYR A 151 6.32 3.58 1.60
C TYR A 151 6.38 5.11 1.41
N SER A 152 5.55 5.85 2.16
CA SER A 152 5.43 7.31 2.05
C SER A 152 6.25 8.05 3.10
N LYS A 153 7.00 7.34 3.96
CA LYS A 153 7.85 7.95 4.99
C LYS A 153 9.30 7.54 4.81
N ASP A 154 10.19 8.48 5.06
CA ASP A 154 11.63 8.31 5.00
C ASP A 154 12.30 9.19 6.05
N TYR A 155 13.59 9.03 6.25
CA TYR A 155 14.38 9.90 7.10
C TYR A 155 14.95 11.06 6.29
N SER A 156 14.89 12.27 6.87
CA SER A 156 15.60 13.44 6.38
C SER A 156 17.11 13.29 6.60
N ILE A 157 17.89 14.20 6.04
CA ILE A 157 19.34 14.29 6.29
C ILE A 157 19.67 14.59 7.76
N HIS A 158 18.70 15.02 8.55
CA HIS A 158 18.80 15.29 10.00
C HIS A 158 18.18 14.17 10.85
N ASP A 159 17.90 13.00 10.25
CA ASP A 159 17.31 11.84 10.89
C ASP A 159 15.87 12.06 11.44
N GLU A 160 15.16 13.09 10.95
CA GLU A 160 13.75 13.30 11.23
C GLU A 160 12.88 12.54 10.22
N THR A 161 11.73 12.02 10.68
CA THR A 161 10.79 11.34 9.81
C THR A 161 10.04 12.36 8.95
N ILE A 162 10.12 12.21 7.63
CA ILE A 162 9.45 13.06 6.65
C ILE A 162 8.60 12.26 5.68
N SER A 163 7.59 12.88 5.11
CA SER A 163 6.82 12.28 4.02
C SER A 163 7.60 12.36 2.71
N SER A 164 7.64 11.26 1.96
CA SER A 164 8.30 11.17 0.66
C SER A 164 7.42 10.42 -0.33
N ASP A 165 7.14 11.04 -1.47
CA ASP A 165 6.47 10.41 -2.61
C ASP A 165 7.45 9.73 -3.58
N TYR A 166 8.69 9.53 -3.18
CA TYR A 166 9.75 8.88 -3.96
C TYR A 166 10.34 7.72 -3.18
N MET A 167 10.77 6.70 -3.91
CA MET A 167 11.44 5.52 -3.37
C MET A 167 12.45 4.96 -4.37
N TYR A 168 13.29 4.01 -3.92
CA TYR A 168 14.04 3.18 -4.84
C TYR A 168 13.14 2.10 -5.45
N ASP A 169 13.31 1.87 -6.76
CA ASP A 169 12.73 0.75 -7.48
C ASP A 169 13.82 0.01 -8.27
N GLU A 170 13.52 -1.19 -8.73
CA GLU A 170 14.43 -2.05 -9.46
C GLU A 170 13.80 -2.51 -10.77
N VAL A 171 14.57 -2.43 -11.85
CA VAL A 171 14.26 -3.09 -13.11
C VAL A 171 15.15 -4.31 -13.28
N ARG A 172 14.59 -5.40 -13.81
CA ARG A 172 15.30 -6.66 -14.09
C ARG A 172 15.11 -7.03 -15.53
N ILE A 173 16.21 -7.28 -16.21
CA ILE A 173 16.23 -7.59 -17.64
C ILE A 173 16.99 -8.90 -17.83
N PRO A 174 16.33 -9.98 -18.31
CA PRO A 174 17.01 -11.23 -18.64
C PRO A 174 17.61 -11.12 -20.05
N ILE A 175 18.88 -11.44 -20.17
CA ILE A 175 19.56 -11.58 -21.46
C ILE A 175 20.12 -12.99 -21.59
N THR A 176 20.37 -13.44 -22.82
CA THR A 176 20.96 -14.76 -23.08
C THR A 176 22.42 -14.83 -22.63
N THR A 177 22.91 -16.02 -22.35
CA THR A 177 24.28 -16.24 -21.87
C THR A 177 25.36 -15.96 -22.93
N ASP A 178 25.00 -15.89 -24.21
CA ASP A 178 25.86 -15.50 -25.32
C ASP A 178 25.90 -13.98 -25.58
N SER A 179 25.13 -13.19 -24.80
CA SER A 179 25.09 -11.73 -24.91
C SER A 179 26.25 -11.07 -24.20
N ASP A 180 26.64 -9.88 -24.67
CA ASP A 180 27.60 -9.04 -23.98
C ASP A 180 26.96 -8.33 -22.77
N ALA A 181 27.15 -8.93 -21.59
CA ALA A 181 26.59 -8.42 -20.34
C ALA A 181 27.18 -7.06 -19.94
N GLN A 182 28.42 -6.75 -20.34
CA GLN A 182 29.03 -5.46 -20.03
C GLN A 182 28.33 -4.34 -20.82
N VAL A 183 28.16 -4.53 -22.11
CA VAL A 183 27.51 -3.57 -23.00
C VAL A 183 26.04 -3.37 -22.58
N ALA A 184 25.33 -4.46 -22.23
CA ALA A 184 23.96 -4.39 -21.72
C ALA A 184 23.87 -3.60 -20.40
N SER A 185 24.82 -3.81 -19.50
CA SER A 185 24.93 -3.09 -18.23
C SER A 185 25.17 -1.60 -18.42
N GLU A 186 26.10 -1.21 -19.30
CA GLU A 186 26.40 0.18 -19.63
C GLU A 186 25.20 0.89 -20.30
N LEU A 187 24.47 0.18 -21.15
CA LEU A 187 23.27 0.68 -21.80
C LEU A 187 22.19 0.98 -20.76
N LEU A 188 21.90 0.03 -19.87
CA LEU A 188 20.93 0.23 -18.80
C LEU A 188 21.35 1.38 -17.88
N ASP A 189 22.61 1.46 -17.48
CA ASP A 189 23.14 2.53 -16.63
C ASP A 189 22.92 3.91 -17.27
N ASN A 190 23.15 4.05 -18.57
CA ASN A 190 22.92 5.31 -19.30
C ASN A 190 21.42 5.70 -19.34
N ILE A 191 20.52 4.73 -19.51
CA ILE A 191 19.08 4.95 -19.49
C ILE A 191 18.67 5.41 -18.09
N LEU A 192 19.09 4.70 -17.05
CA LEU A 192 18.74 4.99 -15.66
C LEU A 192 19.32 6.35 -15.21
N LYS A 193 20.54 6.71 -15.58
CA LYS A 193 21.13 8.03 -15.30
C LYS A 193 20.27 9.19 -15.81
N LYS A 194 19.69 9.04 -17.00
CA LYS A 194 18.77 10.06 -17.54
C LYS A 194 17.48 10.16 -16.73
N GLN A 195 16.90 9.02 -16.33
CA GLN A 195 15.66 8.97 -15.55
C GLN A 195 15.89 9.49 -14.11
N ASP A 196 16.96 9.07 -13.44
CA ASP A 196 17.30 9.53 -12.09
C ASP A 196 17.51 11.05 -12.05
N LYS A 197 18.23 11.62 -13.03
CA LYS A 197 18.40 13.08 -13.12
C LYS A 197 17.06 13.81 -13.20
N ALA A 198 16.10 13.28 -13.95
CA ALA A 198 14.76 13.85 -14.06
C ALA A 198 14.00 13.75 -12.72
N CYS A 199 13.91 12.56 -12.15
CA CYS A 199 13.22 12.32 -10.87
C CYS A 199 13.84 13.12 -9.72
N ILE A 200 15.16 13.12 -9.58
CA ILE A 200 15.87 13.88 -8.53
C ILE A 200 15.64 15.38 -8.69
N ARG A 201 15.60 15.90 -9.91
CA ARG A 201 15.33 17.32 -10.18
C ARG A 201 13.91 17.70 -9.77
N GLU A 202 12.93 16.85 -10.01
CA GLU A 202 11.55 17.05 -9.58
C GLU A 202 11.42 16.95 -8.07
N ALA A 203 12.00 15.93 -7.47
CA ALA A 203 12.03 15.74 -6.03
C ALA A 203 12.66 16.95 -5.30
N ARG A 204 13.76 17.50 -5.80
CA ARG A 204 14.38 18.72 -5.25
C ARG A 204 13.47 19.95 -5.26
N LYS A 205 12.55 20.05 -6.21
CA LYS A 205 11.55 21.13 -6.22
C LYS A 205 10.51 20.96 -5.12
N THR A 206 10.13 19.73 -4.84
CA THR A 206 9.13 19.38 -3.82
C THR A 206 9.70 19.55 -2.41
N PHE A 207 10.93 19.08 -2.18
CA PHE A 207 11.60 19.14 -0.88
C PHE A 207 12.46 20.41 -0.74
N LYS A 208 11.83 21.51 -0.32
CA LYS A 208 12.53 22.81 -0.20
C LYS A 208 13.42 22.94 1.04
N LYS A 209 13.03 22.34 2.19
CA LYS A 209 13.72 22.49 3.48
C LYS A 209 14.29 21.18 4.01
N GLU A 210 13.55 20.09 3.90
CA GLU A 210 13.92 18.77 4.40
C GLU A 210 14.07 17.82 3.23
N TYR A 211 15.29 17.36 3.02
CA TYR A 211 15.64 16.53 1.89
C TYR A 211 15.74 15.05 2.33
N PRO A 212 15.01 14.12 1.70
CA PRO A 212 15.13 12.71 2.03
C PRO A 212 16.57 12.20 1.90
N LYS A 213 17.02 11.44 2.89
CA LYS A 213 18.39 10.90 2.95
C LYS A 213 18.72 10.06 1.73
N PHE A 214 17.78 9.21 1.30
CA PHE A 214 17.99 8.34 0.13
C PHE A 214 18.19 9.12 -1.17
N LEU A 215 17.56 10.29 -1.33
CA LEU A 215 17.78 11.13 -2.51
C LEU A 215 19.19 11.73 -2.55
N LYS A 216 19.79 11.99 -1.38
CA LYS A 216 21.20 12.37 -1.32
C LYS A 216 22.11 11.24 -1.82
N GLU A 217 21.83 10.01 -1.40
CA GLU A 217 22.56 8.83 -1.87
C GLU A 217 22.33 8.59 -3.38
N ALA A 218 21.11 8.81 -3.88
CA ALA A 218 20.77 8.66 -5.28
C ALA A 218 21.52 9.65 -6.21
N THR A 219 22.05 10.75 -5.69
CA THR A 219 22.88 11.68 -6.49
C THR A 219 24.19 11.05 -6.96
N SER A 220 24.63 9.94 -6.33
CA SER A 220 25.78 9.15 -6.78
C SER A 220 25.53 8.37 -8.07
N GLY A 221 24.29 8.34 -8.54
CA GLY A 221 23.84 7.66 -9.74
C GLY A 221 23.15 6.33 -9.49
N PRO A 222 22.54 5.73 -10.51
CA PRO A 222 21.94 4.42 -10.45
C PRO A 222 23.00 3.34 -10.16
N ARG A 223 22.53 2.18 -9.68
CA ARG A 223 23.41 1.03 -9.47
C ARG A 223 22.94 -0.10 -10.37
N VAL A 224 23.79 -0.49 -11.32
CA VAL A 224 23.56 -1.65 -12.18
C VAL A 224 24.39 -2.83 -11.65
N GLN A 225 23.75 -3.99 -11.54
CA GLN A 225 24.36 -5.24 -11.08
C GLN A 225 24.06 -6.34 -12.08
N VAL A 226 25.01 -7.24 -12.26
CA VAL A 226 24.91 -8.39 -13.17
C VAL A 226 24.89 -9.67 -12.32
N TYR A 227 23.91 -10.54 -12.56
CA TYR A 227 23.79 -11.85 -11.94
C TYR A 227 23.74 -12.91 -13.04
N ILE A 228 24.67 -13.87 -12.99
CA ILE A 228 24.80 -14.93 -13.98
C ILE A 228 24.12 -16.17 -13.44
N GLU A 229 23.14 -16.68 -14.19
CA GLU A 229 22.48 -17.95 -13.95
C GLU A 229 22.77 -18.92 -15.11
N PRO A 230 22.60 -20.24 -14.94
CA PRO A 230 22.94 -21.22 -15.98
C PRO A 230 22.19 -21.01 -17.31
N THR A 231 20.99 -20.46 -17.27
CA THR A 231 20.11 -20.30 -18.44
C THR A 231 20.09 -18.88 -19.00
N HIS A 232 20.42 -17.88 -18.18
CA HIS A 232 20.34 -16.48 -18.57
C HIS A 232 21.17 -15.59 -17.62
N ILE A 233 21.39 -14.35 -18.03
CA ILE A 233 22.06 -13.33 -17.24
C ILE A 233 21.02 -12.25 -16.90
N TRP A 234 20.88 -11.94 -15.61
CA TRP A 234 20.07 -10.82 -15.15
C TRP A 234 20.88 -9.54 -15.09
N ILE A 235 20.43 -8.51 -15.81
CA ILE A 235 20.89 -7.14 -15.61
C ILE A 235 19.86 -6.44 -14.72
N LYS A 236 20.26 -6.08 -13.51
CA LYS A 236 19.40 -5.43 -12.51
C LYS A 236 19.85 -3.99 -12.34
N GLY A 237 18.89 -3.07 -12.45
CA GLY A 237 19.15 -1.65 -12.27
C GLY A 237 18.30 -1.04 -11.18
N LYS A 238 18.93 -0.50 -10.14
CA LYS A 238 18.28 0.26 -9.06
C LYS A 238 18.23 1.74 -9.42
N PHE A 239 17.05 2.35 -9.32
CA PHE A 239 16.82 3.74 -9.70
C PHE A 239 15.79 4.40 -8.77
N VAL A 240 15.67 5.74 -8.85
CA VAL A 240 14.67 6.52 -8.11
C VAL A 240 13.37 6.58 -8.91
N ALA A 241 12.27 6.24 -8.25
CA ALA A 241 10.94 6.30 -8.85
C ALA A 241 9.95 7.05 -7.95
N PRO A 242 8.92 7.71 -8.52
CA PRO A 242 7.81 8.18 -7.75
C PRO A 242 7.03 6.98 -7.19
N LEU A 243 6.53 7.10 -5.96
CA LEU A 243 5.77 6.04 -5.30
C LEU A 243 4.51 5.65 -6.10
N ARG A 244 3.83 6.67 -6.64
CA ARG A 244 2.70 6.49 -7.56
C ARG A 244 3.19 6.61 -9.00
N GLY A 245 2.78 5.66 -9.87
CA GLY A 245 3.21 5.62 -11.27
C GLY A 245 4.59 4.99 -11.51
N ARG A 246 5.22 4.33 -10.52
CA ARG A 246 6.52 3.65 -10.66
C ARG A 246 6.51 2.58 -11.75
N ASN A 247 5.40 1.86 -11.93
CA ASN A 247 5.29 0.81 -12.93
C ASN A 247 5.26 1.37 -14.36
N ALA A 248 4.62 2.53 -14.56
CA ALA A 248 4.70 3.24 -15.84
C ALA A 248 6.14 3.64 -16.16
N LEU A 249 6.90 4.10 -15.15
CA LEU A 249 8.30 4.44 -15.31
C LEU A 249 9.14 3.19 -15.60
N ARG A 250 8.92 2.08 -14.87
CA ARG A 250 9.60 0.79 -15.12
C ARG A 250 9.34 0.30 -16.53
N SER A 251 8.08 0.31 -16.98
CA SER A 251 7.71 -0.08 -18.35
C SER A 251 8.39 0.81 -19.40
N LYS A 252 8.46 2.11 -19.17
CA LYS A 252 9.17 3.04 -20.04
C LYS A 252 10.65 2.72 -20.16
N ILE A 253 11.32 2.41 -19.04
CA ILE A 253 12.73 2.01 -19.02
C ILE A 253 12.94 0.73 -19.81
N LEU A 254 12.09 -0.29 -19.57
CA LEU A 254 12.16 -1.56 -20.29
C LEU A 254 11.95 -1.39 -21.79
N LEU A 255 10.95 -0.64 -22.20
CA LEU A 255 10.68 -0.36 -23.61
C LEU A 255 11.81 0.43 -24.26
N GLN A 256 12.41 1.38 -23.56
CA GLN A 256 13.56 2.12 -24.06
C GLN A 256 14.77 1.20 -24.25
N PHE A 257 15.06 0.35 -23.24
CA PHE A 257 16.14 -0.64 -23.34
C PHE A 257 15.90 -1.59 -24.52
N PHE A 258 14.69 -2.15 -24.63
CA PHE A 258 14.32 -3.05 -25.73
C PHE A 258 14.50 -2.37 -27.11
N LYS A 259 14.08 -1.11 -27.25
CA LYS A 259 14.26 -0.36 -28.49
C LYS A 259 15.74 -0.18 -28.85
N GLU A 260 16.59 0.09 -27.87
CA GLU A 260 18.03 0.33 -28.13
C GLU A 260 18.79 -0.96 -28.46
N ILE A 261 18.27 -2.14 -28.05
CA ILE A 261 18.88 -3.43 -28.41
C ILE A 261 18.30 -4.05 -29.68
N SER A 262 17.14 -3.57 -30.18
CA SER A 262 16.46 -4.21 -31.32
C SER A 262 17.32 -4.27 -32.61
N ASP A 263 18.20 -3.30 -32.81
CA ASP A 263 19.10 -3.24 -33.96
C ASP A 263 20.50 -3.82 -33.68
N ARG A 264 20.70 -4.45 -32.51
CA ARG A 264 21.99 -4.99 -32.06
C ARG A 264 22.00 -6.50 -32.15
N THR A 265 23.17 -7.06 -32.44
CA THR A 265 23.40 -8.52 -32.50
C THR A 265 24.13 -9.05 -31.28
N ASP A 266 24.75 -8.17 -30.49
CA ASP A 266 25.56 -8.45 -29.32
C ASP A 266 24.75 -8.63 -28.02
N ILE A 267 23.48 -8.23 -28.01
CA ILE A 267 22.57 -8.38 -26.87
C ILE A 267 21.27 -9.01 -27.35
N LYS A 268 20.88 -10.13 -26.74
CA LYS A 268 19.63 -10.84 -27.01
C LYS A 268 18.84 -11.05 -25.72
N MET A 269 17.53 -10.84 -25.77
CA MET A 269 16.65 -11.17 -24.64
C MET A 269 16.56 -12.69 -24.45
N ALA A 270 16.50 -13.14 -23.19
CA ALA A 270 16.34 -14.55 -22.84
C ALA A 270 14.87 -14.97 -22.77
#